data_17a189a26f6c13cda9efafeffea0d741
#
_entry.id   17a189a26f6c13cda9efafeffea0d741
#
_cell.length_a   1.000
_cell.length_b   1.000
_cell.length_c   1.000
_cell.angle_alpha   90.00
_cell.angle_beta   90.00
_cell.angle_gamma   90.00
#
_symmetry.space_group_name_H-M   'P 1'
#
loop_
_entity.id
_entity.type
_entity.pdbx_description
1 polymer ?
#
loop_
_entity_poly.entity_id
_entity_poly.type
_entity_poly.pdbx_seq_one_letter_code
_entity_poly.pdbx_strand_id
1 'polypeptide(L)'
;MKKVMCLSLCFVLCGCGAAPTTQNAEVKKVNVNVIEVSASSLDEIEEMATKDVEDTKEKLESERDALSEEIMDFNAYTKNVDKVKAFYEKALKQTELLSIRLREYAYKYAELIMNEDASYKVKYKDLSGIYEYIYEDAGQAMYDIYDKTVKDMYDVYYNGIIKDAYDTEDYDVWSDVSSDAYDDWSNCLSDIYDVWSDMQSDIYEFQSDLRSEVYDHDDERAQKKMDKFKKSILRMKEAVND
;
A
#
# COMPACT_ATOMS: atom_id res chain seq x y z
N MET A 1 -19.30 12.89 8.54
CA MET A 1 -18.85 11.90 9.53
C MET A 1 -19.51 10.58 9.18
N LYS A 2 -18.85 9.76 8.39
CA LYS A 2 -19.25 8.36 8.11
C LYS A 2 -18.21 7.46 8.80
N LYS A 3 -18.68 6.66 9.76
CA LYS A 3 -17.87 5.66 10.44
C LYS A 3 -17.65 4.51 9.47
N VAL A 4 -16.41 4.25 9.12
CA VAL A 4 -16.00 3.01 8.49
C VAL A 4 -15.99 1.96 9.60
N MET A 5 -16.92 1.01 9.54
CA MET A 5 -16.92 -0.19 10.37
C MET A 5 -16.21 -1.30 9.59
N CYS A 6 -14.96 -1.60 9.96
CA CYS A 6 -14.34 -2.86 9.57
C CYS A 6 -15.11 -4.00 10.23
N LEU A 7 -15.75 -4.83 9.42
CA LEU A 7 -16.33 -6.11 9.89
C LEU A 7 -15.24 -7.18 9.81
N SER A 8 -14.67 -7.54 10.96
CA SER A 8 -13.89 -8.76 11.10
C SER A 8 -14.80 -9.96 11.06
N LEU A 9 -14.76 -10.74 9.99
CA LEU A 9 -15.39 -12.05 9.93
C LEU A 9 -14.38 -13.11 10.40
N CYS A 10 -14.52 -13.55 11.65
CA CYS A 10 -13.86 -14.76 12.15
C CYS A 10 -14.57 -16.00 11.61
N PHE A 11 -13.97 -16.71 10.68
CA PHE A 11 -14.35 -18.08 10.36
C PHE A 11 -13.47 -19.06 11.14
N VAL A 12 -14.09 -19.75 12.09
CA VAL A 12 -13.51 -20.94 12.73
C VAL A 12 -13.86 -22.14 11.85
N LEU A 13 -12.89 -22.72 11.20
CA LEU A 13 -13.01 -24.03 10.57
C LEU A 13 -12.10 -25.03 11.28
N CYS A 14 -12.71 -25.95 12.05
CA CYS A 14 -12.09 -27.20 12.46
C CYS A 14 -12.14 -28.19 11.29
N GLY A 15 -10.98 -28.61 10.78
CA GLY A 15 -10.87 -29.69 9.81
C GLY A 15 -9.42 -30.22 9.78
N CYS A 16 -9.22 -31.42 10.36
CA CYS A 16 -7.93 -32.14 10.31
C CYS A 16 -7.64 -32.63 8.90
N GLY A 17 -6.59 -32.11 8.29
CA GLY A 17 -5.95 -32.61 7.08
C GLY A 17 -4.54 -32.06 7.02
N ALA A 18 -3.53 -32.96 6.94
CA ALA A 18 -2.13 -32.56 6.87
C ALA A 18 -1.89 -31.77 5.59
N ALA A 19 -1.67 -30.48 5.73
CA ALA A 19 -1.29 -29.58 4.64
C ALA A 19 0.23 -29.59 4.43
N PRO A 20 0.70 -29.46 3.19
CA PRO A 20 2.12 -29.22 2.92
C PRO A 20 2.53 -27.88 3.54
N THR A 21 3.67 -27.86 4.20
CA THR A 21 4.27 -26.67 4.80
C THR A 21 4.60 -25.63 3.74
N THR A 22 3.64 -24.78 3.43
CA THR A 22 3.92 -23.47 2.85
C THR A 22 4.70 -22.69 3.90
N GLN A 23 5.94 -22.34 3.58
CA GLN A 23 6.69 -21.37 4.37
C GLN A 23 5.88 -20.07 4.38
N ASN A 24 5.12 -19.84 5.46
CA ASN A 24 4.59 -18.53 5.76
C ASN A 24 5.78 -17.58 5.84
N ALA A 25 5.91 -16.71 4.84
CA ALA A 25 6.75 -15.54 4.98
C ALA A 25 6.15 -14.75 6.16
N GLU A 26 6.79 -14.82 7.32
CA GLU A 26 6.39 -14.04 8.49
C GLU A 26 6.31 -12.57 8.04
N VAL A 27 5.11 -12.01 8.02
CA VAL A 27 4.92 -10.58 7.86
C VAL A 27 5.60 -9.94 9.06
N LYS A 28 6.70 -9.24 8.81
CA LYS A 28 7.52 -8.63 9.84
C LYS A 28 6.64 -7.64 10.59
N LYS A 29 6.36 -7.88 11.88
CA LYS A 29 5.52 -6.97 12.66
C LYS A 29 6.16 -5.59 12.70
N VAL A 30 5.39 -4.59 12.35
CA VAL A 30 5.81 -3.19 12.36
C VAL A 30 5.88 -2.71 13.81
N ASN A 31 6.96 -2.02 14.18
CA ASN A 31 7.07 -1.44 15.53
C ASN A 31 6.11 -0.26 15.68
N VAL A 32 5.07 -0.44 16.49
CA VAL A 32 3.97 0.52 16.66
C VAL A 32 4.33 1.78 17.45
N ASN A 33 5.46 1.78 18.14
CA ASN A 33 5.79 2.84 19.10
C ASN A 33 6.77 3.90 18.55
N VAL A 34 7.36 3.69 17.38
CA VAL A 34 8.41 4.56 16.82
C VAL A 34 8.23 4.78 15.34
N ILE A 35 8.74 5.92 14.86
CA ILE A 35 9.01 6.12 13.42
C ILE A 35 10.31 5.37 13.10
N GLU A 36 10.24 4.41 12.16
CA GLU A 36 11.36 3.51 11.87
C GLU A 36 12.35 4.05 10.84
N VAL A 37 12.13 5.27 10.32
CA VAL A 37 13.04 5.91 9.38
C VAL A 37 14.27 6.43 10.11
N SER A 38 15.42 5.85 9.80
CA SER A 38 16.72 6.26 10.31
C SER A 38 17.55 6.86 9.17
N ALA A 39 17.35 8.14 8.89
CA ALA A 39 18.07 8.90 7.87
C ALA A 39 18.70 10.13 8.48
N SER A 40 19.84 10.55 7.92
CA SER A 40 20.64 11.69 8.36
C SER A 40 20.61 12.87 7.39
N SER A 41 20.07 12.69 6.18
CA SER A 41 19.92 13.71 5.16
C SER A 41 18.61 13.56 4.39
N LEU A 42 18.22 14.61 3.66
CA LEU A 42 17.03 14.59 2.81
C LEU A 42 17.23 13.63 1.64
N ASP A 43 18.36 13.67 0.97
CA ASP A 43 18.71 12.78 -0.15
C ASP A 43 18.59 11.30 0.25
N GLU A 44 19.03 10.94 1.47
CA GLU A 44 18.91 9.58 2.00
C GLU A 44 17.44 9.16 2.15
N ILE A 45 16.56 10.07 2.56
CA ILE A 45 15.12 9.79 2.65
C ILE A 45 14.51 9.56 1.27
N GLU A 46 14.87 10.38 0.29
CA GLU A 46 14.41 10.27 -1.09
C GLU A 46 14.81 8.93 -1.72
N GLU A 47 16.09 8.55 -1.55
CA GLU A 47 16.59 7.24 -2.00
C GLU A 47 15.87 6.06 -1.31
N MET A 48 15.66 6.17 0.01
CA MET A 48 14.95 5.12 0.77
C MET A 48 13.49 4.99 0.35
N ALA A 49 12.79 6.11 0.13
CA ALA A 49 11.38 6.09 -0.30
C ALA A 49 11.25 5.45 -1.69
N THR A 50 12.08 5.86 -2.65
CA THR A 50 12.12 5.27 -4.00
C THR A 50 12.40 3.77 -3.93
N LYS A 51 13.40 3.37 -3.17
CA LYS A 51 13.79 1.97 -3.02
C LYS A 51 12.69 1.12 -2.41
N ASP A 52 12.02 1.55 -1.35
CA ASP A 52 10.95 0.78 -0.70
C ASP A 52 9.77 0.57 -1.67
N VAL A 53 9.48 1.53 -2.55
CA VAL A 53 8.48 1.40 -3.61
C VAL A 53 8.92 0.36 -4.65
N GLU A 54 10.15 0.47 -5.16
CA GLU A 54 10.70 -0.46 -6.15
C GLU A 54 10.76 -1.89 -5.61
N ASP A 55 11.30 -2.11 -4.40
CA ASP A 55 11.38 -3.42 -3.75
C ASP A 55 9.99 -4.06 -3.58
N THR A 56 8.97 -3.24 -3.24
CA THR A 56 7.59 -3.72 -3.10
C THR A 56 7.00 -4.12 -4.46
N LYS A 57 7.22 -3.30 -5.49
CA LYS A 57 6.78 -3.56 -6.86
C LYS A 57 7.41 -4.85 -7.41
N GLU A 58 8.74 -4.95 -7.39
CA GLU A 58 9.45 -6.12 -7.89
C GLU A 58 8.99 -7.42 -7.22
N LYS A 59 8.73 -7.38 -5.91
CA LYS A 59 8.23 -8.53 -5.17
C LYS A 59 6.84 -8.95 -5.64
N LEU A 60 5.91 -8.01 -5.79
CA LEU A 60 4.55 -8.30 -6.24
C LEU A 60 4.53 -8.77 -7.70
N GLU A 61 5.33 -8.16 -8.58
CA GLU A 61 5.48 -8.59 -9.98
C GLU A 61 6.03 -10.02 -10.08
N SER A 62 7.05 -10.35 -9.31
CA SER A 62 7.62 -11.71 -9.27
C SER A 62 6.59 -12.77 -8.83
N GLU A 63 5.74 -12.43 -7.86
CA GLU A 63 4.69 -13.33 -7.38
C GLU A 63 3.53 -13.47 -8.39
N ARG A 64 3.14 -12.40 -9.04
CA ARG A 64 2.19 -12.40 -10.16
C ARG A 64 2.69 -13.31 -11.28
N ASP A 65 3.93 -13.15 -11.68
CA ASP A 65 4.52 -13.92 -12.77
C ASP A 65 4.58 -15.41 -12.44
N ALA A 66 4.96 -15.77 -11.20
CA ALA A 66 4.94 -17.15 -10.72
C ALA A 66 3.52 -17.77 -10.74
N LEU A 67 2.49 -17.00 -10.36
CA LEU A 67 1.11 -17.46 -10.47
C LEU A 67 0.67 -17.62 -11.93
N SER A 68 1.10 -16.73 -12.82
CA SER A 68 0.76 -16.78 -14.24
C SER A 68 1.41 -17.99 -14.95
N GLU A 69 2.59 -18.42 -14.50
CA GLU A 69 3.22 -19.66 -14.97
C GLU A 69 2.50 -20.94 -14.48
N GLU A 70 1.90 -20.88 -13.30
CA GLU A 70 1.15 -22.01 -12.72
C GLU A 70 -0.27 -22.14 -13.26
N ILE A 71 -0.92 -21.01 -13.56
CA ILE A 71 -2.33 -20.94 -13.94
C ILE A 71 -2.43 -20.57 -15.43
N MET A 72 -2.45 -21.59 -16.28
CA MET A 72 -2.41 -21.41 -17.74
C MET A 72 -3.75 -21.67 -18.46
N ASP A 73 -4.75 -22.20 -17.75
CA ASP A 73 -6.07 -22.48 -18.30
C ASP A 73 -7.17 -22.39 -17.23
N PHE A 74 -8.43 -22.48 -17.66
CA PHE A 74 -9.60 -22.38 -16.78
C PHE A 74 -9.64 -23.44 -15.67
N ASN A 75 -9.26 -24.68 -15.97
CA ASN A 75 -9.20 -25.74 -14.98
C ASN A 75 -8.09 -25.52 -13.94
N ALA A 76 -6.94 -24.96 -14.37
CA ALA A 76 -5.88 -24.55 -13.45
C ALA A 76 -6.34 -23.38 -12.58
N TYR A 77 -7.04 -22.39 -13.17
CA TYR A 77 -7.59 -21.26 -12.43
C TYR A 77 -8.57 -21.71 -11.33
N THR A 78 -9.58 -22.51 -11.65
CA THR A 78 -10.58 -22.98 -10.70
C THR A 78 -10.00 -23.80 -9.54
N LYS A 79 -8.87 -24.48 -9.77
CA LYS A 79 -8.14 -25.22 -8.72
C LYS A 79 -7.23 -24.34 -7.85
N ASN A 80 -6.88 -23.16 -8.31
CA ASN A 80 -5.92 -22.28 -7.66
C ASN A 80 -6.54 -20.91 -7.31
N VAL A 81 -7.86 -20.75 -7.35
CA VAL A 81 -8.55 -19.50 -7.03
C VAL A 81 -8.14 -18.93 -5.67
N ASP A 82 -7.94 -19.77 -4.67
CA ASP A 82 -7.48 -19.36 -3.34
C ASP A 82 -6.07 -18.72 -3.37
N LYS A 83 -5.20 -19.15 -4.29
CA LYS A 83 -3.88 -18.51 -4.47
C LYS A 83 -4.00 -17.12 -5.09
N VAL A 84 -4.92 -16.95 -6.03
CA VAL A 84 -5.20 -15.64 -6.64
C VAL A 84 -5.78 -14.69 -5.61
N LYS A 85 -6.73 -15.13 -4.79
CA LYS A 85 -7.28 -14.36 -3.66
C LYS A 85 -6.20 -13.98 -2.66
N ALA A 86 -5.36 -14.94 -2.26
CA ALA A 86 -4.23 -14.68 -1.35
C ALA A 86 -3.21 -13.68 -1.93
N PHE A 87 -3.02 -13.65 -3.25
CA PHE A 87 -2.21 -12.62 -3.91
C PHE A 87 -2.85 -11.23 -3.77
N TYR A 88 -4.16 -11.09 -4.00
CA TYR A 88 -4.85 -9.81 -3.83
C TYR A 88 -4.79 -9.30 -2.38
N GLU A 89 -5.06 -10.17 -1.40
CA GLU A 89 -4.91 -9.83 0.02
C GLU A 89 -3.49 -9.37 0.36
N LYS A 90 -2.48 -10.03 -0.22
CA LYS A 90 -1.08 -9.68 -0.03
C LYS A 90 -0.73 -8.36 -0.70
N ALA A 91 -1.22 -8.11 -1.91
CA ALA A 91 -1.01 -6.85 -2.62
C ALA A 91 -1.58 -5.69 -1.82
N LEU A 92 -2.81 -5.80 -1.32
CA LEU A 92 -3.42 -4.80 -0.44
C LEU A 92 -2.58 -4.59 0.82
N LYS A 93 -2.17 -5.67 1.51
CA LYS A 93 -1.38 -5.58 2.74
C LYS A 93 -0.01 -4.92 2.53
N GLN A 94 0.68 -5.23 1.44
CA GLN A 94 1.96 -4.58 1.10
C GLN A 94 1.76 -3.10 0.79
N THR A 95 0.67 -2.74 0.10
CA THR A 95 0.31 -1.35 -0.19
C THR A 95 -0.01 -0.56 1.09
N GLU A 96 -0.74 -1.14 2.04
CA GLU A 96 -0.99 -0.54 3.36
C GLU A 96 0.33 -0.26 4.10
N LEU A 97 1.24 -1.24 4.16
CA LEU A 97 2.54 -1.08 4.83
C LEU A 97 3.40 -0.01 4.15
N LEU A 98 3.43 0.00 2.82
CA LEU A 98 4.15 1.01 2.05
C LEU A 98 3.56 2.40 2.27
N SER A 99 2.23 2.54 2.32
CA SER A 99 1.57 3.82 2.59
C SER A 99 1.93 4.41 3.95
N ILE A 100 2.05 3.56 4.98
CA ILE A 100 2.53 3.96 6.31
C ILE A 100 4.00 4.40 6.21
N ARG A 101 4.81 3.66 5.48
CA ARG A 101 6.23 3.95 5.30
C ARG A 101 6.47 5.29 4.60
N LEU A 102 5.69 5.60 3.56
CA LEU A 102 5.78 6.90 2.88
C LEU A 102 5.38 8.06 3.81
N ARG A 103 4.40 7.87 4.69
CA ARG A 103 4.09 8.87 5.74
C ARG A 103 5.23 9.03 6.75
N GLU A 104 5.91 7.94 7.11
CA GLU A 104 7.10 8.01 7.97
C GLU A 104 8.23 8.81 7.30
N TYR A 105 8.45 8.63 5.99
CA TYR A 105 9.41 9.42 5.22
C TYR A 105 9.03 10.90 5.19
N ALA A 106 7.77 11.24 4.92
CA ALA A 106 7.30 12.62 4.95
C ALA A 106 7.51 13.27 6.34
N TYR A 107 7.21 12.54 7.41
CA TYR A 107 7.47 13.00 8.78
C TYR A 107 8.97 13.24 9.03
N LYS A 108 9.82 12.27 8.67
CA LYS A 108 11.26 12.37 8.90
C LYS A 108 11.91 13.48 8.08
N TYR A 109 11.45 13.66 6.84
CA TYR A 109 11.87 14.77 5.98
C TYR A 109 11.60 16.13 6.65
N ALA A 110 10.37 16.30 7.15
CA ALA A 110 10.00 17.50 7.89
C ALA A 110 10.81 17.66 9.19
N GLU A 111 11.03 16.58 9.94
CA GLU A 111 11.80 16.59 11.20
C GLU A 111 13.23 17.07 10.98
N LEU A 112 13.92 16.64 9.92
CA LEU A 112 15.25 17.10 9.59
C LEU A 112 15.26 18.60 9.31
N ILE A 113 14.36 19.10 8.45
CA ILE A 113 14.28 20.53 8.11
C ILE A 113 13.94 21.38 9.33
N MET A 114 12.99 20.95 10.16
CA MET A 114 12.57 21.74 11.33
C MET A 114 13.67 21.84 12.39
N ASN A 115 14.56 20.84 12.48
CA ASN A 115 15.68 20.81 13.41
C ASN A 115 16.94 21.54 12.88
N GLU A 116 16.97 21.95 11.61
CA GLU A 116 18.08 22.73 11.06
C GLU A 116 18.13 24.14 11.65
N ASP A 117 19.36 24.66 11.86
CA ASP A 117 19.61 26.08 12.18
C ASP A 117 19.55 26.91 10.90
N ALA A 118 18.37 26.99 10.30
CA ALA A 118 18.12 27.70 9.04
C ALA A 118 17.00 28.73 9.20
N SER A 119 16.99 29.74 8.31
CA SER A 119 15.91 30.75 8.31
C SER A 119 14.58 30.13 7.89
N TYR A 120 13.45 30.71 8.36
CA TYR A 120 12.10 30.28 7.96
C TYR A 120 11.90 30.26 6.45
N LYS A 121 12.52 31.19 5.70
CA LYS A 121 12.47 31.19 4.24
C LYS A 121 13.10 29.94 3.63
N VAL A 122 14.23 29.47 4.19
CA VAL A 122 14.88 28.24 3.75
C VAL A 122 14.04 27.04 4.10
N LYS A 123 13.63 26.90 5.36
CA LYS A 123 12.73 25.81 5.83
C LYS A 123 11.44 25.72 4.99
N TYR A 124 10.78 26.86 4.74
CA TYR A 124 9.59 26.94 3.91
C TYR A 124 9.81 26.39 2.49
N LYS A 125 10.96 26.73 1.89
CA LYS A 125 11.34 26.25 0.56
C LYS A 125 11.62 24.74 0.60
N ASP A 126 12.45 24.30 1.55
CA ASP A 126 12.92 22.91 1.59
C ASP A 126 11.77 21.92 1.95
N LEU A 127 10.76 22.36 2.71
CA LEU A 127 9.53 21.58 2.92
C LEU A 127 8.77 21.28 1.63
N SER A 128 9.05 21.95 0.49
CA SER A 128 8.44 21.56 -0.78
C SER A 128 8.90 20.18 -1.26
N GLY A 129 10.08 19.72 -0.85
CA GLY A 129 10.58 18.39 -1.19
C GLY A 129 9.69 17.25 -0.70
N ILE A 130 8.91 17.44 0.39
CA ILE A 130 7.90 16.44 0.79
C ILE A 130 6.87 16.23 -0.33
N TYR A 131 6.45 17.31 -0.98
CA TYR A 131 5.53 17.24 -2.11
C TYR A 131 6.22 16.64 -3.34
N GLU A 132 7.40 17.13 -3.71
CA GLU A 132 8.09 16.73 -4.93
C GLU A 132 8.51 15.25 -4.89
N TYR A 133 9.17 14.80 -3.82
CA TYR A 133 9.80 13.47 -3.75
C TYR A 133 8.94 12.40 -3.10
N ILE A 134 8.15 12.75 -2.08
CA ILE A 134 7.35 11.75 -1.37
C ILE A 134 5.92 11.67 -1.92
N TYR A 135 5.28 12.82 -2.15
CA TYR A 135 3.92 12.85 -2.66
C TYR A 135 3.88 12.55 -4.18
N GLU A 136 4.62 13.30 -5.01
CA GLU A 136 4.59 13.10 -6.47
C GLU A 136 5.38 11.86 -6.88
N ASP A 137 6.70 11.80 -6.62
CA ASP A 137 7.54 10.74 -7.18
C ASP A 137 7.23 9.38 -6.54
N ALA A 138 7.44 9.22 -5.24
CA ALA A 138 7.22 7.95 -4.56
C ALA A 138 5.72 7.57 -4.49
N GLY A 139 4.84 8.54 -4.27
CA GLY A 139 3.40 8.33 -4.24
C GLY A 139 2.84 7.91 -5.61
N GLN A 140 3.31 8.50 -6.71
CA GLN A 140 2.92 8.08 -8.05
C GLN A 140 3.49 6.69 -8.40
N ALA A 141 4.73 6.41 -8.01
CA ALA A 141 5.31 5.08 -8.21
C ALA A 141 4.55 3.99 -7.42
N MET A 142 4.02 4.31 -6.23
CA MET A 142 3.12 3.42 -5.50
C MET A 142 1.80 3.17 -6.27
N TYR A 143 1.24 4.19 -6.92
CA TYR A 143 0.07 4.02 -7.79
C TYR A 143 0.37 3.10 -8.99
N ASP A 144 1.59 3.15 -9.53
CA ASP A 144 1.99 2.25 -10.61
C ASP A 144 2.00 0.76 -10.18
N ILE A 145 2.25 0.46 -8.90
CA ILE A 145 2.09 -0.92 -8.36
C ILE A 145 0.65 -1.38 -8.55
N TYR A 146 -0.31 -0.54 -8.15
CA TYR A 146 -1.72 -0.77 -8.33
C TYR A 146 -2.08 -0.98 -9.82
N ASP A 147 -1.74 -0.04 -10.68
CA ASP A 147 -2.16 -0.05 -12.09
C ASP A 147 -1.54 -1.22 -12.86
N LYS A 148 -0.27 -1.53 -12.63
CA LYS A 148 0.46 -2.54 -13.42
C LYS A 148 0.40 -3.94 -12.82
N THR A 149 0.40 -4.09 -11.50
CA THR A 149 0.48 -5.41 -10.88
C THR A 149 -0.90 -6.05 -10.72
N VAL A 150 -1.85 -5.33 -10.10
CA VAL A 150 -3.19 -5.89 -9.86
C VAL A 150 -4.04 -5.89 -11.11
N LYS A 151 -3.92 -4.87 -11.96
CA LYS A 151 -4.63 -4.82 -13.24
C LYS A 151 -4.13 -5.85 -14.24
N ASP A 152 -2.83 -6.13 -14.28
CA ASP A 152 -2.28 -7.19 -15.12
C ASP A 152 -2.85 -8.57 -14.75
N MET A 153 -3.13 -8.83 -13.47
CA MET A 153 -3.83 -10.05 -13.04
C MET A 153 -5.23 -10.17 -13.65
N TYR A 154 -5.97 -9.05 -13.73
CA TYR A 154 -7.26 -9.02 -14.41
C TYR A 154 -7.13 -9.34 -15.90
N ASP A 155 -6.16 -8.76 -16.57
CA ASP A 155 -5.96 -8.99 -18.00
C ASP A 155 -5.55 -10.44 -18.29
N VAL A 156 -4.69 -11.03 -17.45
CA VAL A 156 -4.27 -12.44 -17.62
C VAL A 156 -5.41 -13.40 -17.31
N TYR A 157 -6.09 -13.25 -16.20
CA TYR A 157 -7.07 -14.25 -15.75
C TYR A 157 -8.47 -13.96 -16.28
N TYR A 158 -8.99 -12.77 -16.08
CA TYR A 158 -10.37 -12.45 -16.47
C TYR A 158 -10.50 -12.27 -17.99
N ASN A 159 -9.74 -11.37 -18.58
CA ASN A 159 -9.80 -11.10 -20.03
C ASN A 159 -9.19 -12.21 -20.89
N GLY A 160 -8.22 -12.95 -20.36
CA GLY A 160 -7.63 -14.11 -21.01
C GLY A 160 -8.36 -15.39 -20.65
N ILE A 161 -7.87 -16.10 -19.61
CA ILE A 161 -8.26 -17.49 -19.29
C ILE A 161 -9.76 -17.68 -19.08
N ILE A 162 -10.40 -16.82 -18.27
CA ILE A 162 -11.83 -16.98 -17.92
C ILE A 162 -12.71 -16.66 -19.13
N LYS A 163 -12.45 -15.58 -19.82
CA LYS A 163 -13.24 -15.16 -20.99
C LYS A 163 -13.13 -16.16 -22.15
N ASP A 164 -11.94 -16.68 -22.40
CA ASP A 164 -11.70 -17.65 -23.47
C ASP A 164 -12.38 -19.01 -23.21
N ALA A 165 -12.69 -19.33 -21.94
CA ALA A 165 -13.40 -20.54 -21.55
C ALA A 165 -14.93 -20.50 -21.80
N TYR A 166 -15.51 -19.34 -22.13
CA TYR A 166 -16.96 -19.14 -22.30
C TYR A 166 -17.63 -20.15 -23.22
N ASP A 167 -17.01 -20.45 -24.36
CA ASP A 167 -17.58 -21.34 -25.37
C ASP A 167 -17.30 -22.84 -25.10
N THR A 168 -16.47 -23.18 -24.14
CA THR A 168 -15.97 -24.54 -23.90
C THR A 168 -16.40 -25.15 -22.57
N GLU A 169 -16.82 -24.32 -21.61
CA GLU A 169 -17.20 -24.75 -20.27
C GLU A 169 -18.73 -24.71 -20.06
N ASP A 170 -19.20 -25.36 -19.03
CA ASP A 170 -20.60 -25.24 -18.59
C ASP A 170 -20.89 -23.79 -18.21
N TYR A 171 -21.98 -23.24 -18.76
CA TYR A 171 -22.29 -21.82 -18.60
C TYR A 171 -22.48 -21.41 -17.13
N ASP A 172 -23.11 -22.24 -16.31
CA ASP A 172 -23.36 -21.90 -14.91
C ASP A 172 -22.05 -21.87 -14.13
N VAL A 173 -21.16 -22.84 -14.35
CA VAL A 173 -19.83 -22.88 -13.75
C VAL A 173 -18.98 -21.70 -14.21
N TRP A 174 -18.97 -21.40 -15.52
CA TRP A 174 -18.24 -20.27 -16.05
C TRP A 174 -18.75 -18.94 -15.48
N SER A 175 -20.05 -18.75 -15.39
CA SER A 175 -20.69 -17.53 -14.90
C SER A 175 -20.34 -17.25 -13.45
N ASP A 176 -20.38 -18.27 -12.58
CA ASP A 176 -20.05 -18.15 -11.15
C ASP A 176 -18.55 -17.77 -11.00
N VAL A 177 -17.66 -18.50 -11.67
CA VAL A 177 -16.20 -18.22 -11.63
C VAL A 177 -15.89 -16.82 -12.16
N SER A 178 -16.54 -16.40 -13.25
CA SER A 178 -16.34 -15.08 -13.86
C SER A 178 -16.78 -13.97 -12.91
N SER A 179 -17.94 -14.12 -12.26
CA SER A 179 -18.47 -13.15 -11.31
C SER A 179 -17.55 -13.00 -10.10
N ASP A 180 -17.16 -14.13 -9.49
CA ASP A 180 -16.29 -14.14 -8.31
C ASP A 180 -14.90 -13.52 -8.62
N ALA A 181 -14.33 -13.88 -9.77
CA ALA A 181 -13.03 -13.35 -10.21
C ALA A 181 -13.07 -11.84 -10.42
N TYR A 182 -14.16 -11.33 -11.00
CA TYR A 182 -14.34 -9.89 -11.20
C TYR A 182 -14.50 -9.16 -9.86
N ASP A 183 -15.30 -9.70 -8.95
CA ASP A 183 -15.56 -9.08 -7.66
C ASP A 183 -14.29 -9.07 -6.78
N ASP A 184 -13.53 -10.16 -6.73
CA ASP A 184 -12.26 -10.23 -5.99
C ASP A 184 -11.25 -9.19 -6.51
N TRP A 185 -11.10 -9.11 -7.83
CA TRP A 185 -10.22 -8.12 -8.45
C TRP A 185 -10.70 -6.69 -8.20
N SER A 186 -11.99 -6.40 -8.44
CA SER A 186 -12.55 -5.04 -8.32
C SER A 186 -12.48 -4.52 -6.88
N ASN A 187 -12.73 -5.39 -5.90
CA ASN A 187 -12.62 -5.03 -4.49
C ASN A 187 -11.17 -4.71 -4.11
N CYS A 188 -10.22 -5.59 -4.47
CA CYS A 188 -8.80 -5.34 -4.21
C CYS A 188 -8.34 -4.03 -4.84
N LEU A 189 -8.76 -3.78 -6.08
CA LEU A 189 -8.43 -2.59 -6.83
C LEU A 189 -8.94 -1.31 -6.13
N SER A 190 -10.20 -1.33 -5.68
CA SER A 190 -10.81 -0.22 -4.95
C SER A 190 -10.10 0.04 -3.62
N ASP A 191 -9.83 -1.01 -2.86
CA ASP A 191 -9.18 -0.90 -1.54
C ASP A 191 -7.75 -0.34 -1.65
N ILE A 192 -6.98 -0.80 -2.64
CA ILE A 192 -5.63 -0.26 -2.91
C ILE A 192 -5.69 1.21 -3.33
N TYR A 193 -6.67 1.57 -4.18
CA TYR A 193 -6.85 2.97 -4.58
C TYR A 193 -7.18 3.86 -3.38
N ASP A 194 -8.05 3.40 -2.48
CA ASP A 194 -8.40 4.14 -1.27
C ASP A 194 -7.18 4.33 -0.36
N VAL A 195 -6.36 3.28 -0.16
CA VAL A 195 -5.11 3.37 0.61
C VAL A 195 -4.15 4.39 0.01
N TRP A 196 -3.99 4.38 -1.32
CA TRP A 196 -3.14 5.34 -2.02
C TRP A 196 -3.68 6.76 -1.91
N SER A 197 -4.97 6.98 -2.17
CA SER A 197 -5.63 8.29 -2.13
C SER A 197 -5.59 8.92 -0.73
N ASP A 198 -5.83 8.12 0.31
CA ASP A 198 -5.75 8.56 1.70
C ASP A 198 -4.31 8.95 2.07
N MET A 199 -3.32 8.16 1.64
CA MET A 199 -1.91 8.51 1.85
C MET A 199 -1.54 9.84 1.19
N GLN A 200 -1.92 10.02 -0.06
CA GLN A 200 -1.68 11.24 -0.81
C GLN A 200 -2.32 12.46 -0.11
N SER A 201 -3.57 12.32 0.31
CA SER A 201 -4.29 13.39 1.01
C SER A 201 -3.62 13.75 2.34
N ASP A 202 -3.22 12.77 3.14
CA ASP A 202 -2.56 12.97 4.42
C ASP A 202 -1.22 13.68 4.28
N ILE A 203 -0.39 13.26 3.32
CA ILE A 203 0.93 13.86 3.08
C ILE A 203 0.80 15.29 2.57
N TYR A 204 -0.14 15.54 1.66
CA TYR A 204 -0.42 16.88 1.15
C TYR A 204 -0.91 17.82 2.26
N GLU A 205 -1.91 17.39 3.06
CA GLU A 205 -2.42 18.18 4.19
C GLU A 205 -1.30 18.49 5.18
N PHE A 206 -0.51 17.49 5.55
CA PHE A 206 0.61 17.65 6.46
C PHE A 206 1.63 18.68 5.96
N GLN A 207 2.10 18.53 4.72
CA GLN A 207 3.08 19.43 4.11
C GLN A 207 2.53 20.86 4.00
N SER A 208 1.31 21.02 3.52
CA SER A 208 0.65 22.33 3.36
C SER A 208 0.45 23.04 4.70
N ASP A 209 -0.04 22.32 5.69
CA ASP A 209 -0.23 22.81 7.05
C ASP A 209 1.09 23.28 7.66
N LEU A 210 2.12 22.43 7.59
CA LEU A 210 3.43 22.73 8.17
C LEU A 210 4.09 23.95 7.51
N ARG A 211 4.02 24.05 6.18
CA ARG A 211 4.52 25.22 5.44
C ARG A 211 3.81 26.51 5.83
N SER A 212 2.50 26.46 6.06
CA SER A 212 1.76 27.63 6.51
C SER A 212 2.24 28.14 7.86
N GLU A 213 2.44 27.24 8.83
CA GLU A 213 2.93 27.64 10.16
C GLU A 213 4.38 28.14 10.12
N VAL A 214 5.23 27.56 9.27
CA VAL A 214 6.60 28.04 9.03
C VAL A 214 6.61 29.42 8.37
N TYR A 215 5.69 29.69 7.43
CA TYR A 215 5.54 31.00 6.82
C TYR A 215 5.14 32.07 7.85
N ASP A 216 4.24 31.71 8.77
CA ASP A 216 3.78 32.58 9.85
C ASP A 216 4.79 32.72 11.01
N HIS A 217 5.92 32.03 10.95
CA HIS A 217 6.97 31.98 11.99
C HIS A 217 6.44 31.42 13.33
N ASP A 218 5.49 30.49 13.29
CA ASP A 218 4.85 29.90 14.48
C ASP A 218 5.40 28.49 14.75
N ASP A 219 6.56 28.42 15.42
CA ASP A 219 7.22 27.16 15.75
C ASP A 219 6.35 26.28 16.68
N GLU A 220 5.52 26.84 17.55
CA GLU A 220 4.65 26.06 18.44
C GLU A 220 3.55 25.36 17.66
N ARG A 221 2.93 26.05 16.71
CA ARG A 221 1.92 25.43 15.85
C ARG A 221 2.54 24.44 14.88
N ALA A 222 3.70 24.75 14.29
CA ALA A 222 4.43 23.81 13.46
C ALA A 222 4.71 22.50 14.20
N GLN A 223 5.19 22.57 15.46
CA GLN A 223 5.40 21.38 16.28
C GLN A 223 4.10 20.60 16.55
N LYS A 224 2.99 21.28 16.80
CA LYS A 224 1.67 20.63 16.96
C LYS A 224 1.23 19.87 15.69
N LYS A 225 1.51 20.41 14.50
CA LYS A 225 1.23 19.71 13.24
C LYS A 225 2.10 18.45 13.10
N MET A 226 3.38 18.56 13.40
CA MET A 226 4.30 17.41 13.47
C MET A 226 3.79 16.31 14.42
N ASP A 227 3.42 16.69 15.64
CA ASP A 227 2.95 15.74 16.65
C ASP A 227 1.62 15.08 16.24
N LYS A 228 0.70 15.84 15.62
CA LYS A 228 -0.58 15.32 15.09
C LYS A 228 -0.32 14.26 14.03
N PHE A 229 0.55 14.57 13.07
CA PHE A 229 0.87 13.66 11.97
C PHE A 229 1.58 12.39 12.46
N LYS A 230 2.60 12.54 13.34
CA LYS A 230 3.25 11.41 14.00
C LYS A 230 2.28 10.48 14.71
N LYS A 231 1.33 11.05 15.46
CA LYS A 231 0.32 10.27 16.18
C LYS A 231 -0.63 9.52 15.22
N SER A 232 -0.93 10.10 14.08
CA SER A 232 -1.72 9.45 13.03
C SER A 232 -0.99 8.22 12.48
N ILE A 233 0.30 8.35 12.14
CA ILE A 233 1.14 7.24 11.69
C ILE A 233 1.18 6.09 12.70
N LEU A 234 1.42 6.40 13.99
CA LEU A 234 1.50 5.37 15.03
C LEU A 234 0.18 4.61 15.19
N ARG A 235 -0.97 5.27 15.05
CA ARG A 235 -2.29 4.62 15.07
C ARG A 235 -2.51 3.70 13.87
N MET A 236 -2.03 4.09 12.67
CA MET A 236 -2.10 3.22 11.48
C MET A 236 -1.24 1.98 11.69
N LYS A 237 -0.04 2.13 12.27
CA LYS A 237 0.84 1.00 12.62
C LYS A 237 0.20 0.02 13.62
N GLU A 238 -0.55 0.53 14.58
CA GLU A 238 -1.33 -0.30 15.51
C GLU A 238 -2.40 -1.09 14.74
N ALA A 239 -3.20 -0.41 13.91
CA ALA A 239 -4.31 -1.02 13.16
C ALA A 239 -3.86 -2.11 12.15
N VAL A 240 -2.66 -1.99 11.60
CA VAL A 240 -2.11 -2.95 10.62
C VAL A 240 -1.56 -4.21 11.30
N ASN A 241 -1.23 -4.15 12.63
CA ASN A 241 -0.71 -5.28 13.40
C ASN A 241 -1.80 -6.10 14.13
N ASP A 242 -3.03 -5.55 14.26
CA ASP A 242 -4.19 -6.20 14.85
C ASP A 242 -4.90 -7.13 13.85
#